data_5f6a42e77c10a8aa2c86388d745d16b2
#
_entry.id   5f6a42e77c10a8aa2c86388d745d16b2
#
_cell.length_a   1.000
_cell.length_b   1.000
_cell.length_c   1.000
_cell.angle_alpha   90.00
_cell.angle_beta   90.00
_cell.angle_gamma   90.00
#
_symmetry.space_group_name_H-M   'P 1'
#
loop_
_entity.id
_entity.type
_entity.pdbx_description
1 polymer ?
#
loop_
_entity_poly.entity_id
_entity_poly.type
_entity_poly.pdbx_seq_one_letter_code
_entity_poly.pdbx_strand_id
1 'polypeptide(L)'
;IELKKEDETNRFFIQLYDFVASATELKNKMVLEVGSGRGGGADYIDRYFEPLKMFGVDYSHNAIEFCNKVFKDSKVDYKFGDAENLPFENESLDVVINIESSHCYGNVPAFFAEVNRVLKSGGYFSFADFRDKEPFENLKKELANSGLEIVNSTNISKEVLRALDDFN
;
A
#
# COMPACT_ATOMS: atom_id res chain seq x y z
N ILE A 1 18.54 -1.46 2.79
CA ILE A 1 18.09 -2.30 1.66
C ILE A 1 19.14 -2.30 0.55
N GLU A 2 19.23 -3.39 -0.19
CA GLU A 2 20.04 -3.49 -1.40
C GLU A 2 19.17 -3.18 -2.61
N LEU A 3 19.57 -2.18 -3.42
CA LEU A 3 18.80 -1.73 -4.58
C LEU A 3 19.60 -1.93 -5.87
N LYS A 4 18.88 -2.12 -6.98
CA LYS A 4 19.47 -2.02 -8.31
C LYS A 4 19.91 -0.57 -8.56
N LYS A 5 20.93 -0.38 -9.38
CA LYS A 5 21.51 0.94 -9.65
C LYS A 5 20.50 1.98 -10.14
N GLU A 6 19.54 1.55 -10.96
CA GLU A 6 18.47 2.42 -11.48
C GLU A 6 17.50 2.92 -10.40
N ASP A 7 17.36 2.19 -9.29
CA ASP A 7 16.44 2.53 -8.20
C ASP A 7 17.07 3.41 -7.12
N GLU A 8 18.41 3.56 -7.12
CA GLU A 8 19.14 4.32 -6.10
C GLU A 8 18.70 5.78 -5.96
N THR A 9 18.31 6.43 -7.05
CA THR A 9 17.80 7.81 -7.03
C THR A 9 16.51 7.95 -6.21
N ASN A 10 15.74 6.87 -6.10
CA ASN A 10 14.48 6.84 -5.37
C ASN A 10 14.60 6.15 -4.00
N ARG A 11 15.82 5.91 -3.51
CA ARG A 11 16.11 5.13 -2.29
C ARG A 11 15.23 5.51 -1.10
N PHE A 12 15.09 6.80 -0.79
CA PHE A 12 14.34 7.25 0.38
C PHE A 12 12.84 6.92 0.29
N PHE A 13 12.25 7.06 -0.90
CA PHE A 13 10.86 6.67 -1.13
C PHE A 13 10.69 5.14 -1.07
N ILE A 14 11.62 4.41 -1.67
CA ILE A 14 11.62 2.94 -1.69
C ILE A 14 11.78 2.37 -0.27
N GLN A 15 12.53 3.00 0.61
CA GLN A 15 12.72 2.53 1.99
C GLN A 15 11.40 2.40 2.77
N LEU A 16 10.44 3.32 2.57
CA LEU A 16 9.13 3.22 3.20
C LEU A 16 8.35 2.03 2.62
N TYR A 17 8.37 1.86 1.30
CA TYR A 17 7.74 0.72 0.64
C TYR A 17 8.33 -0.60 1.08
N ASP A 18 9.67 -0.70 1.15
CA ASP A 18 10.38 -1.87 1.62
C ASP A 18 10.00 -2.23 3.06
N PHE A 19 9.98 -1.23 3.95
CA PHE A 19 9.60 -1.41 5.34
C PHE A 19 8.18 -1.97 5.49
N VAL A 20 7.21 -1.42 4.75
CA VAL A 20 5.80 -1.84 4.82
C VAL A 20 5.60 -3.20 4.15
N ALA A 21 6.22 -3.43 2.99
CA ALA A 21 6.12 -4.68 2.25
C ALA A 21 6.79 -5.85 2.98
N SER A 22 7.91 -5.59 3.67
CA SER A 22 8.62 -6.60 4.48
C SER A 22 7.90 -7.02 5.77
N ALA A 23 6.79 -6.37 6.12
CA ALA A 23 6.02 -6.73 7.31
C ALA A 23 5.34 -8.10 7.20
N THR A 24 5.18 -8.63 5.99
CA THR A 24 4.63 -9.97 5.73
C THR A 24 5.27 -10.60 4.50
N GLU A 25 5.10 -11.91 4.33
CA GLU A 25 5.56 -12.64 3.15
C GLU A 25 4.68 -12.32 1.93
N LEU A 26 5.29 -11.79 0.86
CA LEU A 26 4.59 -11.44 -0.38
C LEU A 26 4.84 -12.42 -1.52
N LYS A 27 5.90 -13.22 -1.44
CA LYS A 27 6.27 -14.16 -2.51
C LYS A 27 5.15 -15.15 -2.78
N ASN A 28 4.79 -15.32 -4.06
CA ASN A 28 3.70 -16.18 -4.52
C ASN A 28 2.31 -15.81 -3.97
N LYS A 29 2.08 -14.57 -3.54
CA LYS A 29 0.80 -14.06 -3.02
C LYS A 29 0.06 -13.21 -4.05
N MET A 30 -1.26 -13.13 -3.90
CA MET A 30 -2.11 -12.14 -4.57
C MET A 30 -2.06 -10.86 -3.76
N VAL A 31 -1.40 -9.82 -4.29
CA VAL A 31 -1.11 -8.57 -3.57
C VAL A 31 -1.79 -7.40 -4.25
N LEU A 32 -2.41 -6.52 -3.47
CA LEU A 32 -3.02 -5.27 -3.94
C LEU A 32 -2.41 -4.08 -3.22
N GLU A 33 -1.97 -3.07 -3.95
CA GLU A 33 -1.76 -1.72 -3.43
C GLU A 33 -2.99 -0.86 -3.72
N VAL A 34 -3.61 -0.30 -2.65
CA VAL A 34 -4.72 0.65 -2.75
C VAL A 34 -4.16 2.07 -2.60
N GLY A 35 -4.54 2.95 -3.51
CA GLY A 35 -3.94 4.28 -3.62
C GLY A 35 -2.54 4.22 -4.24
N SER A 36 -2.41 3.48 -5.34
CA SER A 36 -1.12 3.21 -5.99
C SER A 36 -0.49 4.45 -6.66
N GLY A 37 -1.23 5.53 -6.77
CA GLY A 37 -0.75 6.78 -7.34
C GLY A 37 -0.10 6.59 -8.71
N ARG A 38 1.17 6.97 -8.83
CA ARG A 38 1.94 6.86 -10.08
C ARG A 38 2.64 5.51 -10.26
N GLY A 39 2.31 4.52 -9.45
CA GLY A 39 2.64 3.11 -9.64
C GLY A 39 4.05 2.67 -9.23
N GLY A 40 4.92 3.57 -8.81
CA GLY A 40 6.32 3.24 -8.49
C GLY A 40 6.46 2.25 -7.34
N GLY A 41 5.58 2.32 -6.34
CA GLY A 41 5.55 1.40 -5.21
C GLY A 41 5.14 -0.01 -5.61
N ALA A 42 4.04 -0.15 -6.35
CA ALA A 42 3.59 -1.44 -6.86
C ALA A 42 4.64 -2.09 -7.77
N ASP A 43 5.28 -1.32 -8.66
CA ASP A 43 6.35 -1.81 -9.52
C ASP A 43 7.57 -2.28 -8.71
N TYR A 44 7.96 -1.51 -7.67
CA TYR A 44 9.01 -1.92 -6.75
C TYR A 44 8.68 -3.25 -6.07
N ILE A 45 7.48 -3.39 -5.51
CA ILE A 45 7.05 -4.61 -4.83
C ILE A 45 7.05 -5.81 -5.80
N ASP A 46 6.54 -5.64 -7.02
CA ASP A 46 6.54 -6.71 -8.03
C ASP A 46 7.96 -7.20 -8.32
N ARG A 47 8.91 -6.27 -8.50
CA ARG A 47 10.28 -6.61 -8.88
C ARG A 47 11.17 -7.19 -7.78
N TYR A 48 10.89 -6.83 -6.51
CA TYR A 48 11.76 -7.19 -5.39
C TYR A 48 11.16 -8.28 -4.48
N PHE A 49 9.84 -8.40 -4.41
CA PHE A 49 9.16 -9.37 -3.54
C PHE A 49 8.52 -10.54 -4.30
N GLU A 50 8.51 -10.51 -5.62
CA GLU A 50 8.05 -11.61 -6.49
C GLU A 50 6.65 -12.18 -6.11
N PRO A 51 5.61 -11.36 -5.96
CA PRO A 51 4.27 -11.86 -5.71
C PRO A 51 3.78 -12.72 -6.89
N LEU A 52 2.79 -13.58 -6.66
CA LEU A 52 2.13 -14.32 -7.73
C LEU A 52 1.46 -13.37 -8.71
N LYS A 53 0.80 -12.35 -8.18
CA LYS A 53 0.19 -11.25 -8.93
C LYS A 53 0.20 -9.99 -8.09
N MET A 54 0.59 -8.87 -8.71
CA MET A 54 0.52 -7.54 -8.13
C MET A 54 -0.55 -6.71 -8.83
N PHE A 55 -1.41 -6.07 -8.05
CA PHE A 55 -2.41 -5.11 -8.51
C PHE A 55 -2.12 -3.74 -7.92
N GLY A 56 -2.37 -2.69 -8.69
CA GLY A 56 -2.41 -1.31 -8.23
C GLY A 56 -3.76 -0.69 -8.52
N VAL A 57 -4.42 -0.13 -7.51
CA VAL A 57 -5.71 0.58 -7.66
C VAL A 57 -5.56 2.02 -7.23
N ASP A 58 -6.08 2.92 -8.06
CA ASP A 58 -6.14 4.35 -7.75
C ASP A 58 -7.42 4.98 -8.28
N TYR A 59 -7.92 6.01 -7.59
CA TYR A 59 -9.13 6.76 -7.98
C TYR A 59 -8.88 7.77 -9.10
N SER A 60 -7.62 8.04 -9.43
CA SER A 60 -7.21 8.96 -10.49
C SER A 60 -7.05 8.23 -11.83
N HIS A 61 -7.96 8.48 -12.77
CA HIS A 61 -7.81 7.99 -14.15
C HIS A 61 -6.46 8.38 -14.77
N ASN A 62 -6.01 9.62 -14.54
CA ASN A 62 -4.73 10.10 -15.05
C ASN A 62 -3.53 9.35 -14.47
N ALA A 63 -3.60 8.97 -13.18
CA ALA A 63 -2.56 8.15 -12.54
C ALA A 63 -2.51 6.76 -13.18
N ILE A 64 -3.65 6.13 -13.37
CA ILE A 64 -3.72 4.79 -14.00
C ILE A 64 -3.27 4.82 -15.46
N GLU A 65 -3.67 5.83 -16.24
CA GLU A 65 -3.16 6.00 -17.62
C GLU A 65 -1.64 6.17 -17.65
N PHE A 66 -1.09 6.97 -16.71
CA PHE A 66 0.35 7.12 -16.54
C PHE A 66 1.02 5.78 -16.22
N CYS A 67 0.51 5.02 -15.24
CA CYS A 67 1.04 3.72 -14.86
C CYS A 67 1.09 2.76 -16.04
N ASN A 68 -0.03 2.60 -16.76
CA ASN A 68 -0.13 1.72 -17.90
C ASN A 68 0.80 2.12 -19.07
N LYS A 69 1.14 3.39 -19.18
CA LYS A 69 2.09 3.88 -20.18
C LYS A 69 3.54 3.68 -19.75
N VAL A 70 3.88 4.00 -18.51
CA VAL A 70 5.27 3.99 -18.01
C VAL A 70 5.72 2.58 -17.65
N PHE A 71 4.84 1.80 -17.02
CA PHE A 71 5.11 0.43 -16.57
C PHE A 71 4.51 -0.63 -17.49
N LYS A 72 4.45 -0.35 -18.80
CA LYS A 72 3.86 -1.26 -19.81
C LYS A 72 4.49 -2.66 -19.84
N ASP A 73 5.75 -2.78 -19.42
CA ASP A 73 6.51 -4.03 -19.38
C ASP A 73 6.53 -4.65 -17.96
N SER A 74 5.89 -4.02 -16.98
CA SER A 74 5.69 -4.55 -15.61
C SER A 74 4.60 -5.61 -15.59
N LYS A 75 4.64 -6.50 -14.60
CA LYS A 75 3.59 -7.51 -14.36
C LYS A 75 2.44 -6.98 -13.51
N VAL A 76 2.54 -5.73 -13.03
CA VAL A 76 1.50 -5.08 -12.22
C VAL A 76 0.29 -4.78 -13.09
N ASP A 77 -0.89 -5.11 -12.59
CA ASP A 77 -2.18 -4.82 -13.22
C ASP A 77 -2.78 -3.55 -12.58
N TYR A 78 -2.59 -2.40 -13.24
CA TYR A 78 -3.09 -1.11 -12.75
C TYR A 78 -4.51 -0.87 -13.20
N LYS A 79 -5.41 -0.60 -12.25
CA LYS A 79 -6.84 -0.40 -12.48
C LYS A 79 -7.36 0.85 -11.80
N PHE A 80 -8.26 1.55 -12.47
CA PHE A 80 -9.11 2.53 -11.81
C PHE A 80 -10.02 1.84 -10.79
N GLY A 81 -10.15 2.41 -9.60
CA GLY A 81 -11.06 1.91 -8.57
C GLY A 81 -11.13 2.85 -7.37
N ASP A 82 -12.25 2.73 -6.66
CA ASP A 82 -12.50 3.44 -5.42
C ASP A 82 -12.05 2.58 -4.24
N ALA A 83 -11.24 3.15 -3.35
CA ALA A 83 -10.83 2.48 -2.12
C ALA A 83 -12.01 2.09 -1.22
N GLU A 84 -13.10 2.85 -1.29
CA GLU A 84 -14.32 2.63 -0.52
C GLU A 84 -15.28 1.63 -1.20
N ASN A 85 -14.92 1.12 -2.40
CA ASN A 85 -15.65 0.10 -3.15
C ASN A 85 -14.68 -0.61 -4.12
N LEU A 86 -13.83 -1.48 -3.58
CA LEU A 86 -12.75 -2.13 -4.31
C LEU A 86 -13.26 -3.11 -5.38
N PRO A 87 -12.74 -3.05 -6.63
CA PRO A 87 -13.17 -3.89 -7.74
C PRO A 87 -12.58 -5.32 -7.66
N PHE A 88 -12.72 -5.96 -6.51
CA PHE A 88 -12.26 -7.32 -6.23
C PHE A 88 -13.34 -8.13 -5.54
N GLU A 89 -13.34 -9.45 -5.80
CA GLU A 89 -14.22 -10.39 -5.14
C GLU A 89 -13.86 -10.54 -3.65
N ASN A 90 -14.83 -11.00 -2.86
CA ASN A 90 -14.60 -11.32 -1.46
C ASN A 90 -13.50 -12.39 -1.34
N GLU A 91 -12.65 -12.29 -0.31
CA GLU A 91 -11.64 -13.29 0.03
C GLU A 91 -10.75 -13.68 -1.17
N SER A 92 -10.40 -12.72 -2.04
CA SER A 92 -9.62 -12.97 -3.26
C SER A 92 -8.13 -12.64 -3.13
N LEU A 93 -7.76 -11.81 -2.14
CA LEU A 93 -6.41 -11.29 -1.95
C LEU A 93 -5.74 -11.88 -0.71
N ASP A 94 -4.44 -12.14 -0.80
CA ASP A 94 -3.64 -12.60 0.34
C ASP A 94 -3.10 -11.42 1.16
N VAL A 95 -2.74 -10.31 0.49
CA VAL A 95 -2.20 -9.11 1.13
C VAL A 95 -2.77 -7.87 0.46
N VAL A 96 -3.17 -6.91 1.28
CA VAL A 96 -3.48 -5.53 0.86
C VAL A 96 -2.43 -4.61 1.46
N ILE A 97 -1.94 -3.66 0.67
CA ILE A 97 -0.97 -2.63 1.06
C ILE A 97 -1.61 -1.26 0.82
N ASN A 98 -1.42 -0.34 1.77
CA ASN A 98 -1.79 1.07 1.60
C ASN A 98 -0.73 1.94 2.27
N ILE A 99 -0.13 2.84 1.50
CA ILE A 99 0.96 3.70 1.95
C ILE A 99 0.64 5.15 1.61
N GLU A 100 0.59 6.00 2.63
CA GLU A 100 0.39 7.46 2.54
C GLU A 100 -0.76 7.87 1.61
N SER A 101 -1.90 7.22 1.74
CA SER A 101 -3.05 7.43 0.85
C SER A 101 -4.37 7.62 1.60
N SER A 102 -4.62 6.87 2.68
CA SER A 102 -5.92 6.85 3.35
C SER A 102 -6.32 8.17 4.01
N HIS A 103 -5.37 9.07 4.25
CA HIS A 103 -5.66 10.44 4.73
C HIS A 103 -6.43 11.29 3.71
N CYS A 104 -6.47 10.87 2.44
CA CYS A 104 -7.23 11.53 1.37
C CYS A 104 -8.63 10.94 1.16
N TYR A 105 -9.00 9.85 1.87
CA TYR A 105 -10.28 9.16 1.64
C TYR A 105 -11.43 9.86 2.37
N GLY A 106 -12.60 9.85 1.74
CA GLY A 106 -13.82 10.46 2.30
C GLY A 106 -14.42 9.64 3.44
N ASN A 107 -14.28 8.31 3.38
CA ASN A 107 -14.85 7.36 4.35
C ASN A 107 -13.87 6.23 4.68
N VAL A 108 -12.92 6.51 5.57
CA VAL A 108 -11.91 5.55 6.01
C VAL A 108 -12.51 4.26 6.61
N PRO A 109 -13.59 4.30 7.42
CA PRO A 109 -14.28 3.07 7.83
C PRO A 109 -14.77 2.19 6.69
N ALA A 110 -15.32 2.77 5.61
CA ALA A 110 -15.71 2.01 4.42
C ALA A 110 -14.50 1.37 3.74
N PHE A 111 -13.39 2.10 3.62
CA PHE A 111 -12.14 1.54 3.10
C PHE A 111 -11.66 0.33 3.93
N PHE A 112 -11.65 0.41 5.25
CA PHE A 112 -11.24 -0.73 6.08
C PHE A 112 -12.20 -1.91 5.98
N ALA A 113 -13.51 -1.66 5.84
CA ALA A 113 -14.49 -2.72 5.58
C ALA A 113 -14.22 -3.42 4.24
N GLU A 114 -13.89 -2.67 3.19
CA GLU A 114 -13.50 -3.22 1.89
C GLU A 114 -12.19 -4.02 1.97
N VAL A 115 -11.17 -3.53 2.69
CA VAL A 115 -9.94 -4.31 2.93
C VAL A 115 -10.27 -5.64 3.61
N ASN A 116 -11.09 -5.62 4.67
CA ASN A 116 -11.50 -6.85 5.35
C ASN A 116 -12.30 -7.79 4.42
N ARG A 117 -13.15 -7.24 3.56
CA ARG A 117 -13.97 -8.02 2.60
C ARG A 117 -13.12 -8.75 1.57
N VAL A 118 -12.13 -8.07 0.99
CA VAL A 118 -11.33 -8.62 -0.11
C VAL A 118 -10.20 -9.54 0.36
N LEU A 119 -9.77 -9.42 1.62
CA LEU A 119 -8.76 -10.27 2.21
C LEU A 119 -9.31 -11.69 2.46
N LYS A 120 -8.54 -12.68 2.10
CA LYS A 120 -8.77 -14.07 2.52
C LYS A 120 -8.66 -14.19 4.04
N SER A 121 -9.29 -15.21 4.61
CA SER A 121 -9.07 -15.56 6.01
C SER A 121 -7.57 -15.79 6.27
N GLY A 122 -7.01 -15.10 7.26
CA GLY A 122 -5.57 -15.10 7.56
C GLY A 122 -4.72 -14.25 6.61
N GLY A 123 -5.32 -13.47 5.74
CA GLY A 123 -4.62 -12.45 4.93
C GLY A 123 -4.14 -11.27 5.77
N TYR A 124 -3.26 -10.46 5.21
CA TYR A 124 -2.63 -9.35 5.90
C TYR A 124 -2.94 -8.01 5.26
N PHE A 125 -3.13 -6.99 6.10
CA PHE A 125 -3.17 -5.59 5.71
C PHE A 125 -1.92 -4.89 6.22
N SER A 126 -1.00 -4.53 5.30
CA SER A 126 0.20 -3.76 5.60
C SER A 126 -0.09 -2.28 5.33
N PHE A 127 -0.05 -1.46 6.36
CA PHE A 127 -0.57 -0.11 6.33
C PHE A 127 0.43 0.89 6.93
N ALA A 128 0.73 1.96 6.20
CA ALA A 128 1.47 3.10 6.72
C ALA A 128 0.84 4.41 6.27
N ASP A 129 0.57 5.30 7.22
CA ASP A 129 0.04 6.63 6.91
C ASP A 129 0.42 7.62 8.00
N PHE A 130 0.34 8.91 7.70
CA PHE A 130 0.54 9.95 8.69
C PHE A 130 -0.79 10.57 9.13
N ARG A 131 -0.88 10.94 10.38
CA ARG A 131 -2.03 11.63 10.98
C ARG A 131 -1.54 12.56 12.08
N ASP A 132 -2.28 13.63 12.32
CA ASP A 132 -2.20 14.33 13.58
C ASP A 132 -2.62 13.42 14.73
N LYS A 133 -2.30 13.80 15.96
CA LYS A 133 -2.48 12.94 17.14
C LYS A 133 -3.93 12.50 17.37
N GLU A 134 -4.88 13.41 17.28
CA GLU A 134 -6.30 13.10 17.51
C GLU A 134 -6.91 12.22 16.41
N PRO A 135 -6.73 12.53 15.10
CA PRO A 135 -7.12 11.64 14.03
C PRO A 135 -6.46 10.27 14.10
N PHE A 136 -5.23 10.15 14.61
CA PHE A 136 -4.55 8.87 14.79
C PHE A 136 -5.25 7.95 15.80
N GLU A 137 -5.71 8.49 16.94
CA GLU A 137 -6.47 7.69 17.91
C GLU A 137 -7.84 7.26 17.36
N ASN A 138 -8.48 8.07 16.52
CA ASN A 138 -9.70 7.69 15.83
C ASN A 138 -9.45 6.57 14.80
N LEU A 139 -8.39 6.66 14.01
CA LEU A 139 -7.97 5.65 13.06
C LEU A 139 -7.80 4.26 13.71
N LYS A 140 -7.18 4.20 14.90
CA LYS A 140 -7.04 2.94 15.65
C LYS A 140 -8.38 2.34 16.04
N LYS A 141 -9.35 3.18 16.43
CA LYS A 141 -10.70 2.72 16.76
C LYS A 141 -11.43 2.20 15.53
N GLU A 142 -11.30 2.89 14.40
CA GLU A 142 -11.88 2.49 13.13
C GLU A 142 -11.31 1.15 12.64
N LEU A 143 -9.98 0.97 12.72
CA LEU A 143 -9.33 -0.32 12.47
C LEU A 143 -9.86 -1.43 13.37
N ALA A 144 -9.96 -1.19 14.67
CA ALA A 144 -10.48 -2.19 15.61
C ALA A 144 -11.95 -2.57 15.34
N ASN A 145 -12.74 -1.65 14.77
CA ASN A 145 -14.15 -1.88 14.45
C ASN A 145 -14.36 -2.54 13.07
N SER A 146 -13.33 -2.60 12.22
CA SER A 146 -13.45 -3.10 10.84
C SER A 146 -13.45 -4.63 10.72
N GLY A 147 -13.17 -5.34 11.81
CA GLY A 147 -12.96 -6.80 11.80
C GLY A 147 -11.51 -7.21 11.55
N LEU A 148 -10.61 -6.25 11.35
CA LEU A 148 -9.16 -6.48 11.26
C LEU A 148 -8.52 -6.49 12.66
N GLU A 149 -7.58 -7.38 12.89
CA GLU A 149 -6.80 -7.44 14.12
C GLU A 149 -5.44 -6.75 13.92
N ILE A 150 -5.10 -5.81 14.82
CA ILE A 150 -3.79 -5.16 14.79
C ILE A 150 -2.76 -6.11 15.42
N VAL A 151 -1.94 -6.74 14.62
CA VAL A 151 -0.88 -7.67 15.07
C VAL A 151 0.44 -6.96 15.38
N ASN A 152 0.70 -5.81 14.75
CA ASN A 152 1.89 -5.00 15.00
C ASN A 152 1.59 -3.52 14.71
N SER A 153 2.24 -2.62 15.46
CA SER A 153 2.16 -1.17 15.24
C SER A 153 3.47 -0.50 15.64
N THR A 154 4.08 0.22 14.73
CA THR A 154 5.37 0.90 14.94
C THR A 154 5.26 2.37 14.55
N ASN A 155 5.75 3.26 15.40
CA ASN A 155 5.89 4.68 15.08
C ASN A 155 7.26 4.92 14.42
N ILE A 156 7.24 5.30 13.15
CA ILE A 156 8.43 5.55 12.32
C ILE A 156 8.67 7.04 12.05
N SER A 157 8.02 7.95 12.79
CA SER A 157 8.11 9.40 12.55
C SER A 157 9.56 9.92 12.61
N LYS A 158 10.40 9.38 13.51
CA LYS A 158 11.80 9.78 13.63
C LYS A 158 12.63 9.35 12.41
N GLU A 159 12.37 8.15 11.90
CA GLU A 159 13.03 7.57 10.74
C GLU A 159 12.68 8.36 9.48
N VAL A 160 11.40 8.71 9.31
CA VAL A 160 10.91 9.55 8.21
C VAL A 160 11.54 10.94 8.25
N LEU A 161 11.57 11.61 9.42
CA LEU A 161 12.21 12.93 9.56
C LEU A 161 13.70 12.87 9.21
N ARG A 162 14.43 11.84 9.66
CA ARG A 162 15.84 11.66 9.31
C ARG A 162 16.01 11.47 7.79
N ALA A 163 15.17 10.65 7.15
CA ALA A 163 15.24 10.45 5.71
C ALA A 163 15.01 11.75 4.92
N LEU A 164 14.12 12.63 5.40
CA LEU A 164 13.89 13.96 4.83
C LEU A 164 15.10 14.89 5.00
N ASP A 165 15.77 14.86 6.16
CA ASP A 165 16.99 15.65 6.42
C ASP A 165 18.15 15.16 5.51
N ASP A 166 18.29 13.86 5.30
CA ASP A 166 19.32 13.26 4.45
C ASP A 166 19.05 13.46 2.93
N PHE A 167 17.80 13.75 2.56
CA PHE A 167 17.39 14.01 1.17
C PHE A 167 17.68 15.45 0.70
N ASN A 168 17.78 16.43 1.62
CA ASN A 168 18.07 17.86 1.33
C ASN A 168 19.57 18.14 1.34
#